data_f981353026f45d0cc6ede6e25103a0b8
#
_entry.id   f981353026f45d0cc6ede6e25103a0b8
#
_cell.length_a   1.000
_cell.length_b   1.000
_cell.length_c   1.000
_cell.angle_alpha   90.00
_cell.angle_beta   90.00
_cell.angle_gamma   90.00
#
_symmetry.space_group_name_H-M   'P 1'
#
loop_
_entity.id
_entity.type
_entity.pdbx_description
1 polymer ?
#
loop_
_entity_poly.entity_id
_entity_poly.type
_entity_poly.pdbx_seq_one_letter_code
_entity_poly.pdbx_strand_id
1 'polypeptide(L)'
;MKLDVLGLLGACSYALDCVEAELVHVTDKHAKRVAYMSVCMAEQMGIQGESLQDLTAGALLHDNALTQYIQEELHNDIASAIGSAIPLELGIHCAAGEKNMKDIPSHTDIKNVILYHHENADGSGPFGKKWTEVPVFARIIHLCDLLD
;
A
#
# COMPACT_ATOMS: atom_id res chain seq x y z
N MET A 1 9.64 16.16 -23.76
CA MET A 1 10.03 14.94 -23.01
C MET A 1 8.80 14.55 -22.18
N LYS A 2 8.28 13.34 -22.34
CA LYS A 2 7.20 12.85 -21.48
C LYS A 2 7.86 12.09 -20.31
N LEU A 3 7.52 12.43 -19.09
CA LEU A 3 7.97 11.71 -17.89
C LEU A 3 7.16 10.41 -17.78
N ASP A 4 7.84 9.29 -17.66
CA ASP A 4 7.22 8.01 -17.31
C ASP A 4 7.04 7.95 -15.78
N VAL A 5 5.89 8.42 -15.32
CA VAL A 5 5.56 8.48 -13.89
C VAL A 5 5.46 7.06 -13.30
N LEU A 6 4.78 6.13 -13.97
CA LEU A 6 4.65 4.76 -13.47
C LEU A 6 6.00 4.03 -13.40
N GLY A 7 6.87 4.22 -14.39
CA GLY A 7 8.23 3.69 -14.34
C GLY A 7 9.04 4.23 -13.16
N LEU A 8 8.90 5.52 -12.87
CA LEU A 8 9.53 6.15 -11.71
C LEU A 8 8.98 5.59 -10.39
N LEU A 9 7.65 5.50 -10.26
CA LEU A 9 7.01 4.93 -9.07
C LEU A 9 7.40 3.45 -8.86
N GLY A 10 7.51 2.68 -9.95
CA GLY A 10 7.99 1.29 -9.90
C GLY A 10 9.45 1.15 -9.47
N ALA A 11 10.29 2.15 -9.76
CA ALA A 11 11.66 2.20 -9.23
C ALA A 11 11.69 2.57 -7.73
N CYS A 12 10.85 3.52 -7.31
CA CYS A 12 10.70 3.89 -5.89
C CYS A 12 10.16 2.72 -5.07
N SER A 13 9.11 2.03 -5.53
CA SER A 13 8.56 0.87 -4.83
C SER A 13 9.59 -0.25 -4.66
N TYR A 14 10.46 -0.46 -5.64
CA TYR A 14 11.54 -1.45 -5.51
C TYR A 14 12.55 -1.08 -4.42
N ALA A 15 12.86 0.19 -4.26
CA ALA A 15 13.74 0.64 -3.17
C ALA A 15 13.10 0.42 -1.79
N LEU A 16 11.78 0.66 -1.67
CA LEU A 16 11.01 0.37 -0.45
C LEU A 16 10.98 -1.14 -0.17
N ASP A 17 10.62 -1.96 -1.16
CA ASP A 17 10.63 -3.42 -1.06
C ASP A 17 11.98 -3.98 -0.53
N CYS A 18 13.12 -3.41 -0.97
CA CYS A 18 14.43 -3.85 -0.50
C CYS A 18 14.63 -3.57 1.00
N VAL A 19 14.13 -2.44 1.50
CA VAL A 19 14.22 -2.09 2.92
C VAL A 19 13.27 -2.96 3.75
N GLU A 20 12.05 -3.17 3.27
CA GLU A 20 11.04 -4.00 3.94
C GLU A 20 11.46 -5.46 4.01
N ALA A 21 12.10 -5.99 2.97
CA ALA A 21 12.64 -7.34 2.97
C ALA A 21 13.68 -7.56 4.09
N GLU A 22 14.50 -6.55 4.38
CA GLU A 22 15.48 -6.61 5.47
C GLU A 22 14.85 -6.43 6.87
N LEU A 23 13.80 -5.61 6.98
CA LEU A 23 13.22 -5.25 8.27
C LEU A 23 12.10 -6.20 8.73
N VAL A 24 11.23 -6.63 7.81
CA VAL A 24 10.02 -7.43 8.14
C VAL A 24 9.96 -8.76 7.38
N HIS A 25 11.02 -9.10 6.64
CA HIS A 25 11.16 -10.38 5.92
C HIS A 25 10.05 -10.64 4.88
N VAL A 26 9.45 -9.57 4.31
CA VAL A 26 8.60 -9.71 3.13
C VAL A 26 9.42 -10.17 1.93
N THR A 27 8.77 -10.84 1.00
CA THR A 27 9.46 -11.37 -0.17
C THR A 27 9.84 -10.25 -1.14
N ASP A 28 11.01 -10.37 -1.78
CA ASP A 28 11.50 -9.41 -2.79
C ASP A 28 10.42 -9.09 -3.85
N LYS A 29 10.27 -7.81 -4.17
CA LYS A 29 9.31 -7.27 -5.17
C LYS A 29 7.83 -7.43 -4.79
N HIS A 30 7.50 -7.48 -3.52
CA HIS A 30 6.14 -7.55 -3.01
C HIS A 30 5.20 -6.54 -3.69
N ALA A 31 5.49 -5.24 -3.60
CA ALA A 31 4.65 -4.20 -4.19
C ALA A 31 4.42 -4.36 -5.70
N LYS A 32 5.41 -4.88 -6.44
CA LYS A 32 5.25 -5.16 -7.88
C LYS A 32 4.33 -6.34 -8.17
N ARG A 33 4.34 -7.38 -7.32
CA ARG A 33 3.43 -8.52 -7.49
C ARG A 33 2.01 -8.12 -7.13
N VAL A 34 1.82 -7.39 -6.04
CA VAL A 34 0.52 -6.81 -5.66
C VAL A 34 -0.02 -5.92 -6.78
N ALA A 35 0.81 -5.03 -7.35
CA ALA A 35 0.40 -4.18 -8.46
C ALA A 35 0.04 -4.99 -9.72
N TYR A 36 0.81 -6.02 -10.06
CA TYR A 36 0.51 -6.88 -11.20
C TYR A 36 -0.83 -7.63 -11.03
N MET A 37 -1.06 -8.23 -9.87
CA MET A 37 -2.32 -8.91 -9.58
C MET A 37 -3.50 -7.94 -9.56
N SER A 38 -3.31 -6.73 -9.01
CA SER A 38 -4.32 -5.66 -9.00
C SER A 38 -4.72 -5.25 -10.42
N VAL A 39 -3.75 -5.09 -11.32
CA VAL A 39 -4.00 -4.79 -12.74
C VAL A 39 -4.80 -5.91 -13.39
N CYS A 40 -4.37 -7.17 -13.24
CA CYS A 40 -5.08 -8.31 -13.81
C CYS A 40 -6.54 -8.41 -13.31
N MET A 41 -6.76 -8.20 -12.01
CA MET A 41 -8.11 -8.19 -11.42
C MET A 41 -8.96 -7.03 -11.97
N ALA A 42 -8.39 -5.83 -12.01
CA ALA A 42 -9.08 -4.62 -12.47
C ALA A 42 -9.49 -4.72 -13.95
N GLU A 43 -8.63 -5.28 -14.81
CA GLU A 43 -8.95 -5.51 -16.23
C GLU A 43 -10.15 -6.46 -16.38
N GLN A 44 -10.23 -7.53 -15.59
CA GLN A 44 -11.39 -8.42 -15.57
C GLN A 44 -12.67 -7.73 -15.07
N MET A 45 -12.54 -6.70 -14.24
CA MET A 45 -13.65 -5.86 -13.78
C MET A 45 -14.00 -4.74 -14.77
N GLY A 46 -13.28 -4.61 -15.91
CA GLY A 46 -13.51 -3.59 -16.93
C GLY A 46 -12.89 -2.23 -16.60
N ILE A 47 -12.00 -2.14 -15.61
CA ILE A 47 -11.25 -0.92 -15.28
C ILE A 47 -10.11 -0.77 -16.29
N GLN A 48 -10.02 0.38 -16.94
CA GLN A 48 -9.06 0.63 -18.03
C GLN A 48 -8.56 2.08 -18.01
N GLY A 49 -7.57 2.36 -18.86
CA GLY A 49 -7.07 3.72 -19.11
C GLY A 49 -6.47 4.37 -17.87
N GLU A 50 -6.85 5.61 -17.61
CA GLU A 50 -6.31 6.43 -16.52
C GLU A 50 -6.63 5.85 -15.13
N SER A 51 -7.81 5.27 -14.96
CA SER A 51 -8.20 4.60 -13.71
C SER A 51 -7.31 3.39 -13.40
N LEU A 52 -6.88 2.64 -14.44
CA LEU A 52 -5.96 1.53 -14.28
C LEU A 52 -4.55 2.01 -13.92
N GLN A 53 -4.12 3.15 -14.47
CA GLN A 53 -2.84 3.78 -14.11
C GLN A 53 -2.82 4.21 -12.65
N ASP A 54 -3.90 4.85 -12.18
CA ASP A 54 -4.02 5.29 -10.79
C ASP A 54 -4.07 4.12 -9.81
N LEU A 55 -4.80 3.05 -10.15
CA LEU A 55 -4.76 1.82 -9.36
C LEU A 55 -3.35 1.23 -9.30
N THR A 56 -2.65 1.19 -10.44
CA THR A 56 -1.28 0.68 -10.50
C THR A 56 -0.33 1.49 -9.61
N ALA A 57 -0.44 2.83 -9.66
CA ALA A 57 0.34 3.71 -8.79
C ALA A 57 0.03 3.47 -7.31
N GLY A 58 -1.26 3.36 -6.95
CA GLY A 58 -1.68 3.04 -5.59
C GLY A 58 -1.16 1.69 -5.10
N ALA A 59 -1.24 0.65 -5.94
CA ALA A 59 -0.74 -0.68 -5.59
C ALA A 59 0.79 -0.75 -5.48
N LEU A 60 1.54 -0.01 -6.30
CA LEU A 60 3.00 0.10 -6.17
C LEU A 60 3.44 0.80 -4.89
N LEU A 61 2.60 1.65 -4.33
CA LEU A 61 2.91 2.50 -3.19
C LEU A 61 2.00 2.25 -1.98
N HIS A 62 1.30 1.10 -1.92
CA HIS A 62 0.34 0.85 -0.84
C HIS A 62 0.99 0.90 0.55
N ASP A 63 2.22 0.39 0.66
CA ASP A 63 3.04 0.38 1.88
C ASP A 63 4.11 1.49 1.93
N ASN A 64 3.91 2.59 1.20
CA ASN A 64 4.92 3.66 1.07
C ASN A 64 5.38 4.30 2.39
N ALA A 65 4.68 4.09 3.48
CA ALA A 65 5.03 4.59 4.81
C ALA A 65 5.41 3.47 5.80
N LEU A 66 5.41 2.20 5.39
CA LEU A 66 5.69 1.07 6.28
C LEU A 66 7.12 1.14 6.82
N THR A 67 8.10 1.42 5.97
CA THR A 67 9.50 1.57 6.35
C THR A 67 9.69 2.67 7.41
N GLN A 68 9.05 3.82 7.24
CA GLN A 68 9.11 4.92 8.21
C GLN A 68 8.51 4.48 9.55
N TYR A 69 7.35 3.85 9.52
CA TYR A 69 6.68 3.35 10.70
C TYR A 69 7.56 2.36 11.48
N ILE A 70 8.14 1.38 10.80
CA ILE A 70 9.03 0.39 11.41
C ILE A 70 10.25 1.07 12.05
N GLN A 71 10.87 2.05 11.38
CA GLN A 71 12.00 2.78 11.92
C GLN A 71 11.65 3.59 13.17
N GLU A 72 10.49 4.24 13.20
CA GLU A 72 9.99 4.99 14.36
C GLU A 72 9.73 4.05 15.54
N GLU A 73 9.10 2.91 15.33
CA GLU A 73 8.87 1.88 16.37
C GLU A 73 10.18 1.27 16.87
N LEU A 74 11.10 0.92 15.99
CA LEU A 74 12.43 0.41 16.39
C LEU A 74 13.19 1.43 17.26
N HIS A 75 13.07 2.72 16.98
CA HIS A 75 13.67 3.77 17.81
C HIS A 75 13.02 3.87 19.20
N ASN A 76 11.71 3.67 19.27
CA ASN A 76 10.96 3.69 20.52
C ASN A 76 11.19 2.42 21.36
N ASP A 77 11.31 1.25 20.71
CA ASP A 77 11.49 -0.04 21.38
C ASP A 77 12.93 -0.32 21.83
N ILE A 78 13.95 0.28 21.23
CA ILE A 78 15.33 0.24 21.76
C ILE A 78 15.37 0.80 23.20
N ALA A 79 14.36 1.59 23.58
CA ALA A 79 14.19 2.06 24.94
C ALA A 79 13.43 1.08 25.87
N SER A 80 12.72 0.07 25.37
CA SER A 80 11.75 -0.67 26.19
C SER A 80 11.79 -2.20 26.16
N ALA A 81 12.36 -2.95 25.19
CA ALA A 81 12.42 -4.41 25.31
C ALA A 81 13.23 -5.15 24.23
N ILE A 82 14.24 -5.82 24.65
CA ILE A 82 14.83 -6.99 23.97
C ILE A 82 13.76 -8.11 24.01
N GLY A 83 13.11 -8.42 22.87
CA GLY A 83 12.45 -9.70 22.70
C GLY A 83 10.94 -9.77 22.39
N SER A 84 10.24 -8.70 22.11
CA SER A 84 8.86 -8.76 21.63
C SER A 84 8.73 -8.38 20.17
N ALA A 85 7.95 -9.16 19.40
CA ALA A 85 7.56 -8.79 18.03
C ALA A 85 6.88 -7.42 18.08
N ILE A 86 7.29 -6.50 17.20
CA ILE A 86 6.68 -5.18 17.05
C ILE A 86 5.22 -5.37 16.67
N PRO A 87 4.24 -4.88 17.46
CA PRO A 87 2.85 -4.93 17.06
C PRO A 87 2.67 -3.97 15.89
N LEU A 88 2.54 -4.47 14.67
CA LEU A 88 2.18 -3.65 13.52
C LEU A 88 0.75 -3.12 13.72
N GLU A 89 0.65 -1.88 14.16
CA GLU A 89 -0.63 -1.16 14.10
C GLU A 89 -0.88 -0.74 12.64
N LEU A 90 -1.51 -1.63 11.88
CA LEU A 90 -1.76 -1.49 10.44
C LEU A 90 -2.36 -0.12 10.05
N GLY A 91 -3.14 0.50 10.93
CA GLY A 91 -3.74 1.80 10.67
C GLY A 91 -2.76 2.97 10.58
N ILE A 92 -1.60 2.89 11.25
CA ILE A 92 -0.65 4.02 11.31
C ILE A 92 0.04 4.22 9.97
N HIS A 93 0.61 3.16 9.37
CA HIS A 93 1.25 3.27 8.06
C HIS A 93 0.25 3.61 6.95
N CYS A 94 -0.99 3.11 7.04
CA CYS A 94 -2.07 3.48 6.11
C CYS A 94 -2.35 5.00 6.13
N ALA A 95 -2.46 5.58 7.32
CA ALA A 95 -2.73 7.01 7.48
C ALA A 95 -1.56 7.88 7.00
N ALA A 96 -0.32 7.48 7.29
CA ALA A 96 0.89 8.15 6.79
C ALA A 96 1.03 7.98 5.27
N GLY A 97 0.81 6.78 4.75
CA GLY A 97 0.85 6.48 3.32
C GLY A 97 -0.18 7.25 2.51
N GLU A 98 -1.41 7.36 2.99
CA GLU A 98 -2.46 8.18 2.37
C GLU A 98 -2.04 9.67 2.30
N LYS A 99 -1.36 10.18 3.32
CA LYS A 99 -0.84 11.55 3.32
C LYS A 99 0.25 11.73 2.26
N ASN A 100 1.14 10.76 2.12
CA ASN A 100 2.21 10.80 1.12
C ASN A 100 1.66 10.77 -0.31
N MET A 101 0.54 10.05 -0.53
CA MET A 101 -0.09 9.97 -1.86
C MET A 101 -0.69 11.28 -2.35
N LYS A 102 -0.91 12.28 -1.50
CA LYS A 102 -1.48 13.58 -1.90
C LYS A 102 -0.62 14.34 -2.91
N ASP A 103 0.68 14.10 -2.89
CA ASP A 103 1.63 14.76 -3.77
C ASP A 103 1.91 13.95 -5.06
N ILE A 104 1.30 12.77 -5.18
CA ILE A 104 1.39 11.93 -6.38
C ILE A 104 0.28 12.32 -7.35
N PRO A 105 0.63 12.69 -8.60
CA PRO A 105 -0.39 13.03 -9.60
C PRO A 105 -1.30 11.85 -9.89
N SER A 106 -2.60 12.06 -9.85
CA SER A 106 -3.63 11.08 -10.24
C SER A 106 -4.61 11.68 -11.25
N HIS A 107 -5.23 10.84 -12.04
CA HIS A 107 -6.25 11.22 -13.02
C HIS A 107 -7.66 11.11 -12.45
N THR A 108 -7.84 10.21 -11.48
CA THR A 108 -9.12 9.93 -10.83
C THR A 108 -9.04 10.21 -9.32
N ASP A 109 -10.15 10.12 -8.62
CA ASP A 109 -10.16 10.26 -7.16
C ASP A 109 -9.61 8.99 -6.51
N ILE A 110 -8.39 9.10 -5.97
CA ILE A 110 -7.70 8.03 -5.23
C ILE A 110 -7.76 8.22 -3.72
N LYS A 111 -8.60 9.14 -3.24
CA LYS A 111 -8.77 9.40 -1.82
C LYS A 111 -9.18 8.14 -1.06
N ASN A 112 -8.53 7.92 0.07
CA ASN A 112 -8.75 6.78 0.97
C ASN A 112 -8.40 5.40 0.35
N VAL A 113 -7.73 5.35 -0.78
CA VAL A 113 -7.27 4.08 -1.35
C VAL A 113 -6.21 3.47 -0.44
N ILE A 114 -5.19 4.22 -0.08
CA ILE A 114 -4.14 3.75 0.81
C ILE A 114 -4.62 3.71 2.26
N LEU A 115 -5.46 4.66 2.67
CA LEU A 115 -6.00 4.65 4.03
C LEU A 115 -6.74 3.35 4.37
N TYR A 116 -7.50 2.80 3.43
CA TYR A 116 -8.40 1.68 3.69
C TYR A 116 -7.96 0.35 3.05
N HIS A 117 -6.70 0.23 2.61
CA HIS A 117 -6.25 -1.01 1.95
C HIS A 117 -6.12 -2.23 2.89
N HIS A 118 -6.21 -2.04 4.19
CA HIS A 118 -6.29 -3.13 5.18
C HIS A 118 -7.68 -3.31 5.80
N GLU A 119 -8.72 -2.66 5.24
CA GLU A 119 -10.08 -2.86 5.72
C GLU A 119 -10.66 -4.21 5.30
N ASN A 120 -11.23 -4.92 6.24
CA ASN A 120 -11.94 -6.17 5.99
C ASN A 120 -13.39 -5.91 5.52
N ALA A 121 -13.95 -6.88 4.80
CA ALA A 121 -15.30 -6.77 4.24
C ALA A 121 -16.39 -6.53 5.28
N ASP A 122 -16.22 -7.06 6.47
CA ASP A 122 -17.15 -6.96 7.61
C ASP A 122 -16.96 -5.71 8.49
N GLY A 123 -15.89 -4.94 8.25
CA GLY A 123 -15.52 -3.77 9.04
C GLY A 123 -14.67 -4.09 10.27
N SER A 124 -14.04 -5.24 10.32
CA SER A 124 -13.08 -5.62 11.38
C SER A 124 -11.66 -5.09 11.14
N GLY A 125 -11.46 -4.28 10.11
CA GLY A 125 -10.18 -3.66 9.79
C GLY A 125 -9.84 -2.46 10.69
N PRO A 126 -8.68 -1.81 10.45
CA PRO A 126 -8.11 -0.78 11.34
C PRO A 126 -9.01 0.43 11.57
N PHE A 127 -9.85 0.80 10.61
CA PHE A 127 -10.71 1.98 10.68
C PHE A 127 -12.19 1.64 10.80
N GLY A 128 -12.55 0.36 10.87
CA GLY A 128 -13.92 -0.12 11.05
C GLY A 128 -14.83 0.14 9.85
N LYS A 129 -14.27 0.26 8.64
CA LYS A 129 -15.03 0.52 7.42
C LYS A 129 -15.46 -0.78 6.75
N LYS A 130 -16.76 -0.88 6.45
CA LYS A 130 -17.27 -1.99 5.62
C LYS A 130 -16.94 -1.76 4.14
N TRP A 131 -16.85 -2.80 3.36
CA TRP A 131 -16.51 -2.69 1.94
C TRP A 131 -17.44 -1.80 1.12
N THR A 132 -18.66 -1.56 1.56
CA THR A 132 -19.58 -0.59 0.94
C THR A 132 -19.10 0.86 1.09
N GLU A 133 -18.22 1.13 2.07
CA GLU A 133 -17.62 2.45 2.36
C GLU A 133 -16.19 2.56 1.81
N VAL A 134 -15.55 1.43 1.47
CA VAL A 134 -14.15 1.34 1.03
C VAL A 134 -14.06 1.51 -0.49
N PRO A 135 -13.19 2.38 -1.02
CA PRO A 135 -12.97 2.53 -2.46
C PRO A 135 -12.65 1.20 -3.14
N VAL A 136 -13.10 1.02 -4.38
CA VAL A 136 -12.87 -0.24 -5.12
C VAL A 136 -11.39 -0.56 -5.27
N PHE A 137 -10.54 0.45 -5.49
CA PHE A 137 -9.10 0.26 -5.60
C PHE A 137 -8.48 -0.28 -4.31
N ALA A 138 -8.89 0.25 -3.15
CA ALA A 138 -8.44 -0.25 -1.86
C ALA A 138 -8.82 -1.73 -1.66
N ARG A 139 -10.04 -2.13 -2.05
CA ARG A 139 -10.49 -3.53 -1.98
C ARG A 139 -9.69 -4.46 -2.91
N ILE A 140 -9.36 -4.00 -4.12
CA ILE A 140 -8.53 -4.76 -5.06
C ILE A 140 -7.12 -4.94 -4.48
N ILE A 141 -6.50 -3.86 -4.01
CA ILE A 141 -5.17 -3.89 -3.39
C ILE A 141 -5.17 -4.85 -2.19
N HIS A 142 -6.14 -4.70 -1.28
CA HIS A 142 -6.30 -5.58 -0.11
C HIS A 142 -6.33 -7.07 -0.47
N LEU A 143 -7.13 -7.44 -1.46
CA LEU A 143 -7.23 -8.85 -1.87
C LEU A 143 -5.92 -9.36 -2.49
N CYS A 144 -5.23 -8.53 -3.27
CA CYS A 144 -3.97 -8.90 -3.90
C CYS A 144 -2.83 -8.98 -2.89
N ASP A 145 -2.81 -8.09 -1.92
CA ASP A 145 -1.87 -8.08 -0.81
C ASP A 145 -2.00 -9.34 0.06
N LEU A 146 -3.23 -9.74 0.40
CA LEU A 146 -3.50 -10.99 1.14
C LEU A 146 -3.11 -12.27 0.37
N LEU A 147 -3.04 -12.20 -0.96
CA LEU A 147 -2.73 -13.37 -1.82
C LEU A 147 -1.23 -13.51 -2.08
N ASP A 148 -0.43 -12.46 -1.88
CA ASP A 148 1.00 -12.44 -2.11
C ASP A 148 1.80 -12.99 -0.91
#